data_c04286efcd54e454b7ed749b1689e3b7
#
_entry.id   c04286efcd54e454b7ed749b1689e3b7
#
_cell.length_a   1.000
_cell.length_b   1.000
_cell.length_c   1.000
_cell.angle_alpha   90.00
_cell.angle_beta   90.00
_cell.angle_gamma   90.00
#
_symmetry.space_group_name_H-M   'P 1'
#
loop_
_entity.id
_entity.type
_entity.pdbx_description
1 polymer ?
#
loop_
_entity_poly.entity_id
_entity_poly.type
_entity_poly.pdbx_seq_one_letter_code
_entity_poly.pdbx_strand_id
1 'polypeptide(L)'
;MCGTIFMPCRKSMIDLTVVGNRALSKEDMFKLAQKQANGELKTEQLLLETLKVQDEKKKPMIKAAKHSYESAMRKTSELAKAGKAKLAKEWYDLAHKFVLWAGDSDFDAYMLASEWNREPSAKFWAPRRAVLEGKHKLATQIQEFIDDEDALFLSLSTPPGAGKSTLIKFLLSYIAGLFPQSANIYTSYSDGMSKMMYDSVVSMLTDTSEYGHNDIFDNGMPTLSAEYNTISYRKKGDFPTIGVISLGGSVTGRTRANKFMITDDLVKNAEVARNPQRLETLWQDYRDTLTTRQIGDNVKQIMLGTIWSLHDPISRMRTDHEGDPRYRFIAIPVCDDNGHSNFNYNCADRYTDKKIRDIKTAIDNVTFSCLYMQQPMEREGLLFHKDEMNWYNGTLPDGSARRIAVCDVAWGGDYLAMPIGYLYEDGSLFLQDVVFSKGDKKITQPMVVAKSIQHQIHQERFEGNNGGDEYANEIDKQLRAQNVHINISSKRASTTQSKLSRILQYAPDIKQVYYRNDNGRGEMYDKFLENLFAFNQSGKNAHDDAPDSMAQLCAFATNGVGASVEIIKRII
;
A
#
# COMPACT_ATOMS: atom_id res chain seq x y z
N MET A 1 30.15 -40.88 16.04
CA MET A 1 29.81 -42.24 15.59
C MET A 1 28.30 -42.30 15.41
N CYS A 2 27.83 -42.13 14.17
CA CYS A 2 26.43 -42.25 13.81
C CYS A 2 26.07 -43.73 13.75
N GLY A 3 25.19 -44.22 14.63
CA GLY A 3 24.71 -45.59 14.60
C GLY A 3 23.57 -45.75 13.63
N THR A 4 23.80 -46.40 12.51
CA THR A 4 22.78 -46.82 11.55
C THR A 4 21.96 -47.94 12.17
N ILE A 5 20.66 -47.74 12.36
CA ILE A 5 19.74 -48.80 12.82
C ILE A 5 19.25 -49.53 11.57
N PHE A 6 19.72 -50.77 11.37
CA PHE A 6 19.21 -51.67 10.33
C PHE A 6 17.88 -52.28 10.76
N MET A 7 16.81 -52.04 9.98
CA MET A 7 15.56 -52.79 10.09
C MET A 7 15.46 -53.83 8.97
N PRO A 8 15.04 -55.03 9.23
CA PRO A 8 14.92 -56.09 8.23
C PRO A 8 13.57 -55.98 7.53
N CYS A 9 13.48 -55.20 6.44
CA CYS A 9 12.42 -55.40 5.47
C CYS A 9 12.91 -54.95 4.09
N ARG A 10 12.99 -55.90 3.16
CA ARG A 10 13.42 -55.68 1.78
C ARG A 10 12.35 -54.89 1.02
N LYS A 11 12.39 -53.56 1.06
CA LYS A 11 12.01 -52.60 0.01
C LYS A 11 12.04 -51.22 0.64
N SER A 12 12.90 -50.35 0.10
CA SER A 12 13.16 -48.95 0.46
C SER A 12 13.71 -48.71 1.87
N MET A 13 15.04 -48.67 2.03
CA MET A 13 15.69 -48.02 3.15
C MET A 13 15.50 -46.52 3.00
N ILE A 14 14.64 -45.92 3.81
CA ILE A 14 14.66 -44.48 4.04
C ILE A 14 15.65 -44.26 5.18
N ASP A 15 16.72 -43.53 4.88
CA ASP A 15 17.68 -43.12 5.90
C ASP A 15 17.01 -42.04 6.78
N LEU A 16 16.46 -42.44 7.91
CA LEU A 16 15.80 -41.57 8.87
C LEU A 16 16.74 -40.58 9.56
N THR A 17 18.06 -40.65 9.28
CA THR A 17 19.04 -39.68 9.78
C THR A 17 19.13 -38.41 8.97
N VAL A 18 18.48 -38.33 7.81
CA VAL A 18 18.57 -37.20 6.86
C VAL A 18 17.17 -36.65 6.51
N VAL A 19 16.40 -36.25 7.50
CA VAL A 19 15.21 -35.40 7.31
C VAL A 19 15.54 -34.03 7.91
N GLY A 20 16.22 -33.21 7.12
CA GLY A 20 16.71 -31.90 7.53
C GLY A 20 17.84 -31.98 8.60
N ASN A 21 18.48 -30.87 8.90
CA ASN A 21 19.53 -30.74 9.93
C ASN A 21 19.07 -30.97 11.39
N ARG A 22 18.00 -31.70 11.61
CA ARG A 22 17.37 -31.94 12.91
C ARG A 22 17.54 -33.41 13.32
N ALA A 23 18.42 -33.69 14.28
CA ALA A 23 18.60 -35.03 14.83
C ALA A 23 17.61 -35.34 15.94
N LEU A 24 16.78 -36.37 15.77
CA LEU A 24 15.95 -36.95 16.86
C LEU A 24 16.82 -37.56 17.96
N SER A 25 16.33 -37.55 19.20
CA SER A 25 16.97 -38.34 20.26
C SER A 25 16.84 -39.85 19.95
N LYS A 26 17.83 -40.62 20.38
CA LYS A 26 17.79 -42.10 20.24
C LYS A 26 16.51 -42.71 20.81
N GLU A 27 15.98 -42.14 21.90
CA GLU A 27 14.76 -42.60 22.57
C GLU A 27 13.51 -42.35 21.73
N ASP A 28 13.40 -41.16 21.07
CA ASP A 28 12.26 -40.83 20.22
C ASP A 28 12.27 -41.69 18.95
N MET A 29 13.47 -41.90 18.35
CA MET A 29 13.64 -42.80 17.20
C MET A 29 13.25 -44.25 17.55
N PHE A 30 13.59 -44.72 18.74
CA PHE A 30 13.23 -46.05 19.19
C PHE A 30 11.72 -46.20 19.36
N LYS A 31 11.03 -45.23 19.98
CA LYS A 31 9.55 -45.24 20.15
C LYS A 31 8.82 -45.24 18.82
N LEU A 32 9.28 -44.44 17.85
CA LEU A 32 8.69 -44.35 16.50
C LEU A 32 8.92 -45.65 15.70
N ALA A 33 10.13 -46.23 15.81
CA ALA A 33 10.44 -47.52 15.20
C ALA A 33 9.59 -48.65 15.77
N GLN A 34 9.30 -48.61 17.06
CA GLN A 34 8.44 -49.59 17.74
C GLN A 34 6.98 -49.49 17.25
N LYS A 35 6.43 -48.27 17.09
CA LYS A 35 5.10 -48.03 16.51
C LYS A 35 5.00 -48.52 15.06
N GLN A 36 6.04 -48.33 14.25
CA GLN A 36 6.09 -48.86 12.88
C GLN A 36 6.14 -50.39 12.85
N ALA A 37 6.98 -50.98 13.71
CA ALA A 37 7.11 -52.44 13.80
C ALA A 37 5.82 -53.13 14.24
N ASN A 38 5.02 -52.45 15.06
CA ASN A 38 3.71 -52.92 15.51
C ASN A 38 2.59 -52.71 14.48
N GLY A 39 2.89 -52.12 13.34
CA GLY A 39 1.88 -51.81 12.31
C GLY A 39 0.97 -50.62 12.63
N GLU A 40 1.27 -49.86 13.68
CA GLU A 40 0.49 -48.72 14.13
C GLU A 40 0.66 -47.50 13.22
N LEU A 41 1.80 -47.41 12.48
CA LEU A 41 2.14 -46.31 11.60
C LEU A 41 2.69 -46.78 10.24
N LYS A 42 2.22 -46.21 9.16
CA LYS A 42 2.85 -46.31 7.83
C LYS A 42 4.10 -45.46 7.79
N THR A 43 5.02 -45.72 6.84
CA THR A 43 6.30 -45.00 6.71
C THR A 43 6.13 -43.49 6.58
N GLU A 44 5.13 -43.05 5.82
CA GLU A 44 4.79 -41.62 5.62
C GLU A 44 4.24 -40.98 6.92
N GLN A 45 3.38 -41.70 7.65
CA GLN A 45 2.86 -41.28 8.96
C GLN A 45 3.96 -41.23 10.01
N LEU A 46 4.92 -42.16 9.97
CA LEU A 46 6.08 -42.17 10.85
C LEU A 46 6.95 -40.91 10.60
N LEU A 47 7.15 -40.53 9.35
CA LEU A 47 7.93 -39.33 8.99
C LEU A 47 7.24 -38.05 9.53
N LEU A 48 5.93 -37.93 9.33
CA LEU A 48 5.13 -36.80 9.85
C LEU A 48 5.14 -36.73 11.38
N GLU A 49 4.96 -37.85 12.08
CA GLU A 49 5.04 -37.90 13.55
C GLU A 49 6.44 -37.52 14.05
N THR A 50 7.48 -37.95 13.32
CA THR A 50 8.87 -37.61 13.64
C THR A 50 9.11 -36.09 13.54
N LEU A 51 8.62 -35.45 12.49
CA LEU A 51 8.72 -34.01 12.30
C LEU A 51 7.95 -33.23 13.38
N LYS A 52 6.72 -33.67 13.71
CA LYS A 52 5.91 -33.03 14.77
C LYS A 52 6.59 -33.08 16.15
N VAL A 53 7.17 -34.22 16.53
CA VAL A 53 7.90 -34.36 17.81
C VAL A 53 9.13 -33.45 17.83
N GLN A 54 9.85 -33.29 16.72
CA GLN A 54 10.97 -32.35 16.64
C GLN A 54 10.53 -30.89 16.80
N ASP A 55 9.45 -30.49 16.15
CA ASP A 55 8.93 -29.12 16.21
C ASP A 55 8.38 -28.77 17.59
N GLU A 56 7.69 -29.70 18.26
CA GLU A 56 7.21 -29.51 19.63
C GLU A 56 8.36 -29.29 20.63
N LYS A 57 9.48 -30.00 20.47
CA LYS A 57 10.67 -29.84 21.34
C LYS A 57 11.42 -28.53 21.00
N LYS A 58 11.44 -28.06 19.76
CA LYS A 58 12.16 -26.87 19.36
C LYS A 58 11.45 -25.58 19.77
N LYS A 59 10.11 -25.55 19.80
CA LYS A 59 9.31 -24.34 20.17
C LYS A 59 9.69 -23.75 21.53
N PRO A 60 9.78 -24.50 22.65
CA PRO A 60 10.22 -23.96 23.94
C PRO A 60 11.64 -23.39 23.90
N MET A 61 12.55 -24.06 23.18
CA MET A 61 13.94 -23.63 23.04
C MET A 61 14.05 -22.31 22.23
N ILE A 62 13.27 -22.13 21.18
CA ILE A 62 13.18 -20.87 20.43
C ILE A 62 12.73 -19.74 21.35
N LYS A 63 11.69 -19.94 22.13
CA LYS A 63 11.20 -18.96 23.12
C LYS A 63 12.31 -18.61 24.14
N ALA A 64 13.05 -19.59 24.63
CA ALA A 64 14.19 -19.36 25.53
C ALA A 64 15.32 -18.59 24.85
N ALA A 65 15.64 -18.90 23.59
CA ALA A 65 16.65 -18.17 22.81
C ALA A 65 16.25 -16.72 22.58
N LYS A 66 15.00 -16.43 22.23
CA LYS A 66 14.48 -15.05 22.08
C LYS A 66 14.55 -14.30 23.41
N HIS A 67 14.21 -14.91 24.54
CA HIS A 67 14.36 -14.30 25.87
C HIS A 67 15.83 -14.03 26.21
N SER A 68 16.73 -14.96 25.89
CA SER A 68 18.17 -14.82 26.09
C SER A 68 18.75 -13.68 25.22
N TYR A 69 18.31 -13.57 23.96
CA TYR A 69 18.63 -12.45 23.09
C TYR A 69 18.24 -11.10 23.74
N GLU A 70 17.01 -10.95 24.20
CA GLU A 70 16.53 -9.73 24.83
C GLU A 70 17.31 -9.38 26.09
N SER A 71 17.68 -10.38 26.90
CA SER A 71 18.50 -10.21 28.10
C SER A 71 19.91 -9.80 27.75
N ALA A 72 20.52 -10.41 26.73
CA ALA A 72 21.84 -10.05 26.23
C ALA A 72 21.88 -8.61 25.67
N MET A 73 20.87 -8.20 24.90
CA MET A 73 20.77 -6.84 24.36
C MET A 73 20.58 -5.78 25.45
N ARG A 74 19.79 -6.07 26.50
CA ARG A 74 19.70 -5.19 27.69
C ARG A 74 21.07 -5.03 28.36
N LYS A 75 21.77 -6.14 28.56
CA LYS A 75 23.11 -6.12 29.18
C LYS A 75 24.12 -5.37 28.33
N THR A 76 24.08 -5.55 27.02
CA THR A 76 24.88 -4.75 26.05
C THR A 76 24.66 -3.26 26.25
N SER A 77 23.40 -2.81 26.32
CA SER A 77 23.05 -1.40 26.50
C SER A 77 23.53 -0.84 27.85
N GLU A 78 23.37 -1.58 28.95
CA GLU A 78 23.85 -1.21 30.29
C GLU A 78 25.37 -1.04 30.32
N LEU A 79 26.08 -2.01 29.73
CA LEU A 79 27.55 -1.99 29.71
C LEU A 79 28.10 -0.90 28.81
N ALA A 80 27.45 -0.63 27.68
CA ALA A 80 27.82 0.48 26.79
C ALA A 80 27.66 1.84 27.50
N LYS A 81 26.54 2.04 28.20
CA LYS A 81 26.32 3.25 29.03
C LYS A 81 27.31 3.39 30.16
N ALA A 82 27.81 2.29 30.72
CA ALA A 82 28.84 2.25 31.76
C ALA A 82 30.28 2.39 31.21
N GLY A 83 30.45 2.63 29.90
CA GLY A 83 31.76 2.77 29.26
C GLY A 83 32.56 1.47 29.11
N LYS A 84 31.93 0.29 29.35
CA LYS A 84 32.57 -1.03 29.27
C LYS A 84 32.43 -1.63 27.86
N ALA A 85 32.99 -0.96 26.86
CA ALA A 85 32.79 -1.28 25.43
C ALA A 85 33.14 -2.72 25.05
N LYS A 86 34.29 -3.26 25.55
CA LYS A 86 34.69 -4.65 25.24
C LYS A 86 33.67 -5.65 25.74
N LEU A 87 33.20 -5.51 26.97
CA LEU A 87 32.21 -6.41 27.57
C LEU A 87 30.84 -6.26 26.88
N ALA A 88 30.46 -5.02 26.51
CA ALA A 88 29.25 -4.76 25.73
C ALA A 88 29.28 -5.50 24.38
N LYS A 89 30.43 -5.49 23.69
CA LYS A 89 30.60 -6.23 22.45
C LYS A 89 30.45 -7.73 22.63
N GLU A 90 31.04 -8.30 23.68
CA GLU A 90 30.90 -9.75 23.97
C GLU A 90 29.43 -10.16 24.17
N TRP A 91 28.64 -9.33 24.88
CA TRP A 91 27.20 -9.58 25.06
C TRP A 91 26.41 -9.37 23.75
N TYR A 92 26.79 -8.41 22.91
CA TYR A 92 26.22 -8.20 21.61
C TYR A 92 26.45 -9.39 20.67
N ASP A 93 27.68 -9.92 20.64
CA ASP A 93 28.05 -11.12 19.87
C ASP A 93 27.31 -12.39 20.39
N LEU A 94 27.07 -12.46 21.70
CA LEU A 94 26.26 -13.52 22.29
C LEU A 94 24.78 -13.39 21.87
N ALA A 95 24.25 -12.18 21.86
CA ALA A 95 22.88 -11.94 21.38
C ALA A 95 22.69 -12.39 19.93
N HIS A 96 23.69 -12.12 19.05
CA HIS A 96 23.71 -12.60 17.67
C HIS A 96 23.58 -14.13 17.58
N LYS A 97 24.35 -14.85 18.37
CA LYS A 97 24.30 -16.32 18.37
C LYS A 97 22.92 -16.89 18.69
N PHE A 98 22.16 -16.25 19.59
CA PHE A 98 20.81 -16.69 19.92
C PHE A 98 19.84 -16.53 18.76
N VAL A 99 19.85 -15.36 18.08
CA VAL A 99 18.95 -15.12 16.93
C VAL A 99 19.39 -15.90 15.70
N LEU A 100 20.70 -16.09 15.49
CA LEU A 100 21.24 -16.93 14.42
C LEU A 100 20.79 -18.38 14.56
N TRP A 101 20.87 -18.92 15.80
CA TRP A 101 20.43 -20.28 16.08
C TRP A 101 18.92 -20.46 15.89
N ALA A 102 18.11 -19.46 16.24
CA ALA A 102 16.65 -19.53 16.11
C ALA A 102 16.16 -19.18 14.70
N GLY A 103 16.99 -18.51 13.88
CA GLY A 103 16.59 -17.91 12.63
C GLY A 103 16.13 -18.88 11.54
N ASP A 104 16.52 -20.15 11.61
CA ASP A 104 16.06 -21.19 10.69
C ASP A 104 14.64 -21.71 11.00
N SER A 105 14.01 -21.23 12.08
CA SER A 105 12.73 -21.76 12.58
C SER A 105 11.80 -20.72 13.21
N ASP A 106 12.22 -19.46 13.24
CA ASP A 106 11.43 -18.35 13.80
C ASP A 106 11.66 -17.10 12.95
N PHE A 107 10.60 -16.55 12.38
CA PHE A 107 10.66 -15.43 11.46
C PHE A 107 11.17 -14.13 12.09
N ASP A 108 10.83 -13.87 13.38
CA ASP A 108 11.35 -12.72 14.14
C ASP A 108 12.87 -12.82 14.30
N ALA A 109 13.35 -14.00 14.70
CA ALA A 109 14.79 -14.27 14.85
C ALA A 109 15.52 -14.22 13.50
N TYR A 110 14.90 -14.74 12.43
CA TYR A 110 15.43 -14.65 11.07
C TYR A 110 15.65 -13.21 10.64
N MET A 111 14.66 -12.35 10.80
CA MET A 111 14.79 -10.94 10.41
C MET A 111 15.89 -10.23 11.18
N LEU A 112 16.00 -10.48 12.50
CA LEU A 112 17.06 -9.91 13.33
C LEU A 112 18.45 -10.39 12.90
N ALA A 113 18.61 -11.70 12.68
CA ALA A 113 19.88 -12.31 12.29
C ALA A 113 20.28 -11.89 10.87
N SER A 114 19.32 -11.89 9.93
CA SER A 114 19.56 -11.51 8.54
C SER A 114 20.10 -10.07 8.39
N GLU A 115 19.62 -9.10 9.18
CA GLU A 115 20.06 -7.70 9.09
C GLU A 115 21.15 -7.34 10.12
N TRP A 116 21.76 -8.35 10.78
CA TRP A 116 22.66 -8.11 11.90
C TRP A 116 23.84 -7.23 11.53
N ASN A 117 24.47 -7.49 10.40
CA ASN A 117 25.67 -6.82 9.93
C ASN A 117 25.40 -5.45 9.29
N ARG A 118 24.14 -5.09 9.02
CA ARG A 118 23.77 -3.82 8.41
C ARG A 118 23.98 -2.66 9.37
N GLU A 119 24.32 -1.51 8.81
CA GLU A 119 24.37 -0.26 9.56
C GLU A 119 23.05 0.00 10.32
N PRO A 120 23.08 0.52 11.55
CA PRO A 120 21.88 0.74 12.37
C PRO A 120 20.76 1.51 11.65
N SER A 121 21.11 2.51 10.84
CA SER A 121 20.17 3.31 10.04
C SER A 121 19.53 2.55 8.88
N ALA A 122 20.18 1.47 8.42
CA ALA A 122 19.72 0.62 7.32
C ALA A 122 18.90 -0.59 7.79
N LYS A 123 18.84 -0.84 9.11
CA LYS A 123 18.05 -1.94 9.67
C LYS A 123 16.56 -1.65 9.57
N PHE A 124 15.82 -2.65 9.13
CA PHE A 124 14.36 -2.57 9.01
C PHE A 124 13.63 -3.07 10.26
N TRP A 125 13.92 -4.30 10.69
CA TRP A 125 13.13 -4.97 11.71
C TRP A 125 13.48 -4.51 13.13
N ALA A 126 14.76 -4.42 13.47
CA ALA A 126 15.21 -4.08 14.81
C ALA A 126 14.55 -2.81 15.39
N PRO A 127 14.46 -1.65 14.67
CA PRO A 127 13.81 -0.45 15.18
C PRO A 127 12.27 -0.56 15.25
N ARG A 128 11.65 -1.47 14.54
CA ARG A 128 10.19 -1.66 14.46
C ARG A 128 9.68 -2.79 15.36
N ARG A 129 10.56 -3.70 15.76
CA ARG A 129 10.25 -4.93 16.48
C ARG A 129 9.44 -4.70 17.77
N ALA A 130 9.81 -3.68 18.56
CA ALA A 130 9.12 -3.38 19.82
C ALA A 130 7.62 -3.11 19.63
N VAL A 131 7.24 -2.54 18.50
CA VAL A 131 5.85 -2.25 18.13
C VAL A 131 5.24 -3.44 17.39
N LEU A 132 5.82 -3.83 16.26
CA LEU A 132 5.21 -4.83 15.38
C LEU A 132 5.18 -6.22 16.00
N GLU A 133 6.24 -6.65 16.67
CA GLU A 133 6.27 -7.92 17.36
C GLU A 133 5.84 -7.78 18.83
N GLY A 134 6.33 -6.75 19.54
CA GLY A 134 6.01 -6.55 20.95
C GLY A 134 4.52 -6.34 21.21
N LYS A 135 3.88 -5.46 20.43
CA LYS A 135 2.46 -5.10 20.57
C LYS A 135 1.54 -5.98 19.72
N HIS A 136 1.90 -6.23 18.46
CA HIS A 136 1.01 -6.85 17.48
C HIS A 136 1.33 -8.31 17.17
N LYS A 137 2.45 -8.86 17.67
CA LYS A 137 2.86 -10.24 17.42
C LYS A 137 2.94 -10.61 15.93
N LEU A 138 3.36 -9.64 15.09
CA LEU A 138 3.28 -9.78 13.64
C LEU A 138 4.11 -10.94 13.10
N ALA A 139 5.40 -11.01 13.48
CA ALA A 139 6.26 -12.10 13.03
C ALA A 139 5.84 -13.45 13.60
N THR A 140 5.36 -13.47 14.85
CA THR A 140 4.78 -14.66 15.49
C THR A 140 3.56 -15.17 14.70
N GLN A 141 2.61 -14.31 14.34
CA GLN A 141 1.42 -14.69 13.57
C GLN A 141 1.75 -15.21 12.17
N ILE A 142 2.76 -14.60 11.50
CA ILE A 142 3.26 -15.08 10.22
C ILE A 142 3.90 -16.47 10.36
N GLN A 143 4.72 -16.67 11.41
CA GLN A 143 5.33 -17.97 11.67
C GLN A 143 4.27 -19.05 11.95
N GLU A 144 3.29 -18.75 12.80
CA GLU A 144 2.17 -19.66 13.09
C GLU A 144 1.38 -20.03 11.83
N PHE A 145 1.22 -19.09 10.88
CA PHE A 145 0.61 -19.39 9.58
C PHE A 145 1.49 -20.29 8.72
N ILE A 146 2.81 -20.08 8.72
CA ILE A 146 3.75 -20.91 7.96
C ILE A 146 3.73 -22.36 8.50
N ASP A 147 3.69 -22.53 9.82
CA ASP A 147 3.77 -23.82 10.51
C ASP A 147 2.45 -24.61 10.48
N ASP A 148 1.30 -23.93 10.41
CA ASP A 148 -0.02 -24.56 10.44
C ASP A 148 -0.36 -25.19 9.09
N GLU A 149 -0.38 -26.51 9.01
CA GLU A 149 -0.63 -27.27 7.78
C GLU A 149 -2.02 -27.04 7.19
N ASP A 150 -3.01 -26.70 8.01
CA ASP A 150 -4.40 -26.50 7.61
C ASP A 150 -4.65 -25.06 7.12
N ALA A 151 -3.78 -24.10 7.45
CA ALA A 151 -3.93 -22.70 7.07
C ALA A 151 -3.70 -22.52 5.57
N LEU A 152 -4.65 -21.84 4.89
CA LEU A 152 -4.64 -21.65 3.44
C LEU A 152 -4.36 -20.21 3.02
N PHE A 153 -4.82 -19.23 3.81
CA PHE A 153 -4.73 -17.82 3.45
C PHE A 153 -4.36 -16.93 4.65
N LEU A 154 -3.44 -16.01 4.41
CA LEU A 154 -3.10 -14.94 5.34
C LEU A 154 -3.13 -13.60 4.61
N SER A 155 -3.92 -12.64 5.09
CA SER A 155 -3.72 -11.24 4.68
C SER A 155 -3.06 -10.41 5.76
N LEU A 156 -2.21 -9.48 5.31
CA LEU A 156 -1.64 -8.44 6.14
C LEU A 156 -1.95 -7.09 5.52
N SER A 157 -2.74 -6.28 6.21
CA SER A 157 -3.03 -4.92 5.80
C SER A 157 -2.53 -3.91 6.84
N THR A 158 -1.82 -2.90 6.34
CA THR A 158 -1.25 -1.81 7.14
C THR A 158 -1.27 -0.51 6.33
N PRO A 159 -1.15 0.66 6.97
CA PRO A 159 -1.10 1.95 6.28
C PRO A 159 -0.03 2.03 5.19
N PRO A 160 -0.20 2.91 4.19
CA PRO A 160 0.84 3.20 3.20
C PRO A 160 2.15 3.61 3.88
N GLY A 161 3.30 3.12 3.39
CA GLY A 161 4.61 3.46 3.97
C GLY A 161 4.96 2.79 5.31
N ALA A 162 4.15 1.85 5.80
CA ALA A 162 4.45 1.09 7.04
C ALA A 162 5.55 0.02 6.86
N GLY A 163 6.05 -0.18 5.63
CA GLY A 163 7.14 -1.12 5.34
C GLY A 163 6.71 -2.50 4.85
N LYS A 164 5.49 -2.66 4.33
CA LYS A 164 4.94 -3.93 3.80
C LYS A 164 5.88 -4.62 2.82
N SER A 165 6.29 -3.94 1.76
CA SER A 165 7.15 -4.53 0.71
C SER A 165 8.52 -4.94 1.24
N THR A 166 9.06 -4.23 2.25
CA THR A 166 10.30 -4.65 2.91
C THR A 166 10.08 -5.91 3.74
N LEU A 167 8.94 -6.04 4.43
CA LEU A 167 8.57 -7.25 5.16
C LEU A 167 8.45 -8.45 4.21
N ILE A 168 7.86 -8.26 3.01
CA ILE A 168 7.76 -9.30 1.98
C ILE A 168 9.14 -9.77 1.53
N LYS A 169 10.08 -8.86 1.35
CA LYS A 169 11.46 -9.21 1.01
C LYS A 169 12.06 -10.20 2.01
N PHE A 170 11.92 -9.94 3.31
CA PHE A 170 12.36 -10.86 4.36
C PHE A 170 11.58 -12.18 4.31
N LEU A 171 10.26 -12.13 4.10
CA LEU A 171 9.41 -13.30 4.04
C LEU A 171 9.76 -14.21 2.85
N LEU A 172 9.95 -13.65 1.65
CA LEU A 172 10.36 -14.42 0.47
C LEU A 172 11.72 -15.07 0.66
N SER A 173 12.68 -14.34 1.23
CA SER A 173 14.00 -14.88 1.52
C SER A 173 13.95 -15.98 2.59
N TYR A 174 13.12 -15.81 3.61
CA TYR A 174 12.89 -16.82 4.64
C TYR A 174 12.27 -18.10 4.07
N ILE A 175 11.22 -17.95 3.25
CA ILE A 175 10.56 -19.08 2.56
C ILE A 175 11.54 -19.80 1.63
N ALA A 176 12.40 -19.07 0.91
CA ALA A 176 13.42 -19.67 0.07
C ALA A 176 14.44 -20.48 0.88
N GLY A 177 14.81 -20.00 2.06
CA GLY A 177 15.66 -20.70 3.01
C GLY A 177 15.04 -21.96 3.58
N LEU A 178 13.79 -21.86 4.04
CA LEU A 178 13.04 -22.98 4.63
C LEU A 178 12.70 -24.08 3.60
N PHE A 179 12.31 -23.67 2.39
CA PHE A 179 11.77 -24.56 1.37
C PHE A 179 12.52 -24.43 0.05
N PRO A 180 13.86 -24.66 0.02
CA PRO A 180 14.70 -24.43 -1.15
C PRO A 180 14.32 -25.30 -2.35
N GLN A 181 13.67 -26.45 -2.11
CA GLN A 181 13.22 -27.38 -3.14
C GLN A 181 11.76 -27.18 -3.56
N SER A 182 11.03 -26.26 -2.93
CA SER A 182 9.65 -25.92 -3.30
C SER A 182 9.62 -24.82 -4.34
N ALA A 183 8.50 -24.73 -5.07
CA ALA A 183 8.24 -23.66 -6.01
C ALA A 183 7.27 -22.65 -5.38
N ASN A 184 7.64 -21.38 -5.41
CA ASN A 184 6.86 -20.27 -4.84
C ASN A 184 6.69 -19.16 -5.86
N ILE A 185 5.60 -18.39 -5.77
CA ILE A 185 5.33 -17.25 -6.64
C ILE A 185 5.21 -15.98 -5.80
N TYR A 186 5.82 -14.91 -6.30
CA TYR A 186 5.51 -13.55 -5.88
C TYR A 186 4.88 -12.79 -7.04
N THR A 187 3.86 -11.98 -6.76
CA THR A 187 3.22 -11.11 -7.75
C THR A 187 2.84 -9.75 -7.16
N SER A 188 2.89 -8.72 -8.00
CA SER A 188 2.40 -7.39 -7.71
C SER A 188 1.62 -6.83 -8.91
N TYR A 189 1.10 -5.61 -8.78
CA TYR A 189 0.29 -4.98 -9.84
C TYR A 189 1.09 -4.58 -11.10
N SER A 190 2.42 -4.54 -11.07
CA SER A 190 3.23 -4.10 -12.21
C SER A 190 4.58 -4.79 -12.34
N ASP A 191 5.09 -4.86 -13.58
CA ASP A 191 6.40 -5.44 -13.89
C ASP A 191 7.54 -4.69 -13.17
N GLY A 192 7.46 -3.35 -13.07
CA GLY A 192 8.47 -2.54 -12.39
C GLY A 192 8.60 -2.89 -10.92
N MET A 193 7.46 -3.02 -10.20
CA MET A 193 7.45 -3.40 -8.78
C MET A 193 7.94 -4.84 -8.59
N SER A 194 7.52 -5.74 -9.47
CA SER A 194 7.96 -7.13 -9.46
C SER A 194 9.48 -7.23 -9.68
N LYS A 195 10.04 -6.47 -10.62
CA LYS A 195 11.49 -6.42 -10.86
C LYS A 195 12.25 -5.87 -9.66
N MET A 196 11.78 -4.79 -9.03
CA MET A 196 12.39 -4.24 -7.82
C MET A 196 12.39 -5.25 -6.66
N MET A 197 11.33 -6.04 -6.51
CA MET A 197 11.26 -7.10 -5.51
C MET A 197 12.26 -8.21 -5.83
N TYR A 198 12.34 -8.67 -7.09
CA TYR A 198 13.33 -9.64 -7.53
C TYR A 198 14.74 -9.19 -7.15
N ASP A 199 15.15 -7.99 -7.56
CA ASP A 199 16.49 -7.46 -7.29
C ASP A 199 16.77 -7.35 -5.78
N SER A 200 15.75 -6.97 -5.00
CA SER A 200 15.85 -6.87 -3.54
C SER A 200 16.03 -8.24 -2.87
N VAL A 201 15.32 -9.26 -3.32
CA VAL A 201 15.46 -10.64 -2.80
C VAL A 201 16.79 -11.24 -3.21
N VAL A 202 17.21 -11.04 -4.47
CA VAL A 202 18.55 -11.45 -4.93
C VAL A 202 19.64 -10.88 -4.03
N SER A 203 19.61 -9.57 -3.76
CA SER A 203 20.56 -8.94 -2.84
C SER A 203 20.56 -9.62 -1.47
N MET A 204 19.39 -9.91 -0.91
CA MET A 204 19.27 -10.53 0.41
C MET A 204 19.83 -11.96 0.48
N LEU A 205 19.73 -12.70 -0.62
CA LEU A 205 20.19 -14.09 -0.71
C LEU A 205 21.68 -14.22 -1.10
N THR A 206 22.27 -13.18 -1.72
CA THR A 206 23.61 -13.27 -2.30
C THR A 206 24.63 -12.30 -1.72
N ASP A 207 24.20 -11.16 -1.16
CA ASP A 207 25.09 -10.18 -0.54
C ASP A 207 25.38 -10.54 0.93
N THR A 208 26.39 -11.35 1.14
CA THR A 208 26.81 -11.80 2.48
C THR A 208 27.47 -10.70 3.33
N SER A 209 27.81 -9.55 2.75
CA SER A 209 28.35 -8.41 3.51
C SER A 209 27.24 -7.64 4.26
N GLU A 210 26.06 -7.57 3.66
CA GLU A 210 24.89 -6.85 4.19
C GLU A 210 23.93 -7.78 4.94
N TYR A 211 23.75 -9.02 4.46
CA TYR A 211 22.72 -9.93 4.97
C TYR A 211 23.28 -11.28 5.40
N GLY A 212 22.85 -11.73 6.59
CA GLY A 212 23.24 -13.01 7.18
C GLY A 212 22.38 -14.20 6.76
N HIS A 213 21.72 -14.18 5.58
CA HIS A 213 20.87 -15.28 5.14
C HIS A 213 21.63 -16.61 5.06
N ASN A 214 22.85 -16.60 4.47
CA ASN A 214 23.67 -17.78 4.30
C ASN A 214 24.34 -18.25 5.60
N ASP A 215 24.34 -17.44 6.66
CA ASP A 215 24.75 -17.85 8.00
C ASP A 215 23.65 -18.63 8.73
N ILE A 216 22.39 -18.46 8.29
CA ILE A 216 21.20 -19.12 8.87
C ILE A 216 20.88 -20.41 8.12
N PHE A 217 20.94 -20.36 6.75
CA PHE A 217 20.56 -21.47 5.88
C PHE A 217 21.76 -21.95 5.03
N ASP A 218 22.10 -23.23 5.18
CA ASP A 218 23.18 -23.86 4.40
C ASP A 218 22.63 -24.44 3.06
N ASN A 219 22.00 -23.57 2.26
CA ASN A 219 21.44 -23.94 0.95
C ASN A 219 22.40 -23.67 -0.22
N GLY A 220 23.55 -23.05 0.04
CA GLY A 220 24.47 -22.55 -0.96
C GLY A 220 23.93 -21.35 -1.74
N MET A 221 24.60 -20.99 -2.83
CA MET A 221 24.16 -19.86 -3.67
C MET A 221 23.10 -20.29 -4.69
N PRO A 222 22.02 -19.50 -4.87
CA PRO A 222 21.00 -19.81 -5.84
C PRO A 222 21.45 -19.54 -7.28
N THR A 223 20.87 -20.25 -8.24
CA THR A 223 20.91 -19.88 -9.65
C THR A 223 19.92 -18.76 -9.93
N LEU A 224 20.36 -17.72 -10.63
CA LEU A 224 19.58 -16.52 -10.90
C LEU A 224 19.28 -16.38 -12.39
N SER A 225 18.09 -15.92 -12.75
CA SER A 225 17.75 -15.48 -14.09
C SER A 225 17.06 -14.12 -14.05
N ALA A 226 17.79 -13.08 -14.45
CA ALA A 226 17.25 -11.72 -14.55
C ALA A 226 16.28 -11.55 -15.73
N GLU A 227 16.41 -12.38 -16.78
CA GLU A 227 15.49 -12.39 -17.93
C GLU A 227 14.08 -12.83 -17.52
N TYR A 228 14.00 -13.83 -16.63
CA TYR A 228 12.72 -14.42 -16.20
C TYR A 228 12.33 -14.06 -14.78
N ASN A 229 13.11 -13.22 -14.09
CA ASN A 229 12.93 -12.86 -12.69
C ASN A 229 12.77 -14.10 -11.79
N THR A 230 13.69 -15.08 -11.92
CA THR A 230 13.62 -16.33 -11.16
C THR A 230 14.88 -16.59 -10.34
N ILE A 231 14.67 -17.19 -9.17
CA ILE A 231 15.70 -17.57 -8.20
C ILE A 231 15.52 -19.06 -7.90
N SER A 232 16.56 -19.86 -8.01
CA SER A 232 16.46 -21.31 -7.82
C SER A 232 17.63 -21.89 -7.03
N TYR A 233 17.31 -22.59 -5.94
CA TYR A 233 18.21 -23.50 -5.22
C TYR A 233 18.14 -24.93 -5.78
N ARG A 234 17.19 -25.19 -6.68
CA ARG A 234 16.97 -26.50 -7.28
C ARG A 234 17.98 -26.76 -8.40
N LYS A 235 18.68 -27.87 -8.33
CA LYS A 235 19.60 -28.31 -9.40
C LYS A 235 18.87 -28.88 -10.61
N LYS A 236 17.69 -29.49 -10.40
CA LYS A 236 16.78 -30.01 -11.44
C LYS A 236 15.35 -29.83 -10.96
N GLY A 237 14.48 -29.28 -11.79
CA GLY A 237 13.05 -29.09 -11.49
C GLY A 237 12.39 -28.20 -12.53
N ASP A 238 11.09 -28.40 -12.75
CA ASP A 238 10.32 -27.69 -13.78
C ASP A 238 10.10 -26.21 -13.43
N PHE A 239 10.09 -25.86 -12.10
CA PHE A 239 9.80 -24.52 -11.65
C PHE A 239 10.86 -24.03 -10.65
N PRO A 240 11.16 -22.70 -10.63
CA PRO A 240 12.16 -22.12 -9.71
C PRO A 240 11.68 -22.12 -8.26
N THR A 241 12.62 -21.95 -7.31
CA THR A 241 12.30 -21.77 -5.89
C THR A 241 11.44 -20.52 -5.66
N ILE A 242 11.75 -19.41 -6.35
CA ILE A 242 10.94 -18.21 -6.41
C ILE A 242 10.79 -17.77 -7.86
N GLY A 243 9.56 -17.66 -8.34
CA GLY A 243 9.20 -16.99 -9.58
C GLY A 243 8.53 -15.66 -9.29
N VAL A 244 9.05 -14.57 -9.87
CA VAL A 244 8.51 -13.23 -9.67
C VAL A 244 7.79 -12.80 -10.94
N ILE A 245 6.49 -12.52 -10.81
CA ILE A 245 5.61 -12.16 -11.93
C ILE A 245 4.79 -10.90 -11.61
N SER A 246 4.16 -10.30 -12.62
CA SER A 246 3.13 -9.26 -12.43
C SER A 246 1.75 -9.79 -12.76
N LEU A 247 0.73 -9.28 -12.10
CA LEU A 247 -0.66 -9.59 -12.42
C LEU A 247 -0.99 -9.00 -13.81
N GLY A 248 -1.53 -9.83 -14.71
CA GLY A 248 -1.78 -9.42 -16.10
C GLY A 248 -0.55 -9.44 -17.03
N GLY A 249 0.64 -9.76 -16.53
CA GLY A 249 1.85 -9.90 -17.34
C GLY A 249 1.85 -11.17 -18.20
N SER A 250 2.58 -11.14 -19.34
CA SER A 250 2.65 -12.22 -20.33
C SER A 250 3.46 -13.47 -19.90
N VAL A 251 3.57 -13.72 -18.59
CA VAL A 251 4.39 -14.85 -18.09
C VAL A 251 3.65 -16.16 -18.18
N THR A 252 3.61 -16.70 -19.37
CA THR A 252 2.99 -17.97 -19.66
C THR A 252 3.86 -19.17 -19.23
N GLY A 253 3.29 -20.04 -18.37
CA GLY A 253 3.75 -21.42 -18.19
C GLY A 253 5.05 -21.69 -17.42
N ARG A 254 5.85 -20.66 -17.11
CA ARG A 254 7.21 -20.84 -16.54
C ARG A 254 7.28 -20.84 -15.01
N THR A 255 6.22 -20.39 -14.36
CA THR A 255 6.16 -20.32 -12.88
C THR A 255 4.87 -20.93 -12.37
N ARG A 256 4.99 -21.85 -11.43
CA ARG A 256 3.89 -22.42 -10.65
C ARG A 256 4.30 -22.50 -9.19
N ALA A 257 3.33 -22.56 -8.29
CA ALA A 257 3.56 -22.69 -6.86
C ALA A 257 3.02 -24.02 -6.35
N ASN A 258 3.84 -24.70 -5.55
CA ASN A 258 3.42 -25.87 -4.80
C ASN A 258 3.49 -25.64 -3.28
N LYS A 259 3.93 -24.43 -2.83
CA LYS A 259 4.03 -24.13 -1.40
C LYS A 259 3.46 -22.77 -1.04
N PHE A 260 3.94 -21.65 -1.61
CA PHE A 260 3.45 -20.31 -1.32
C PHE A 260 3.18 -19.49 -2.59
N MET A 261 2.11 -18.70 -2.52
CA MET A 261 1.80 -17.63 -3.44
C MET A 261 1.67 -16.33 -2.65
N ILE A 262 2.53 -15.35 -2.96
CA ILE A 262 2.60 -14.09 -2.25
C ILE A 262 2.21 -12.96 -3.18
N THR A 263 1.24 -12.14 -2.78
CA THR A 263 0.79 -10.97 -3.53
C THR A 263 1.05 -9.69 -2.75
N ASP A 264 1.51 -8.63 -3.45
CA ASP A 264 1.83 -7.32 -2.86
C ASP A 264 1.09 -6.21 -3.59
N ASP A 265 0.33 -5.42 -2.81
CA ASP A 265 -0.36 -4.19 -3.24
C ASP A 265 -1.03 -4.31 -4.62
N LEU A 266 -1.96 -5.26 -4.80
CA LEU A 266 -2.64 -5.50 -6.07
C LEU A 266 -3.42 -4.29 -6.57
N VAL A 267 -3.96 -3.46 -5.68
CA VAL A 267 -4.65 -2.21 -6.01
C VAL A 267 -3.62 -1.09 -6.17
N LYS A 268 -3.35 -0.71 -7.41
CA LYS A 268 -2.29 0.24 -7.77
C LYS A 268 -2.42 1.62 -7.10
N ASN A 269 -3.63 2.19 -7.08
CA ASN A 269 -3.89 3.55 -6.63
C ASN A 269 -5.37 3.81 -6.34
N ALA A 270 -5.67 5.01 -5.85
CA ALA A 270 -7.03 5.46 -5.55
C ALA A 270 -7.96 5.44 -6.78
N GLU A 271 -7.45 5.64 -7.99
CA GLU A 271 -8.27 5.62 -9.20
C GLU A 271 -8.83 4.22 -9.48
N VAL A 272 -7.99 3.18 -9.37
CA VAL A 272 -8.43 1.78 -9.47
C VAL A 272 -9.40 1.45 -8.34
N ALA A 273 -9.07 1.86 -7.12
CA ALA A 273 -9.87 1.59 -5.92
C ALA A 273 -11.29 2.20 -5.96
N ARG A 274 -11.45 3.34 -6.64
CA ARG A 274 -12.73 4.05 -6.77
C ARG A 274 -13.58 3.59 -7.95
N ASN A 275 -13.05 2.72 -8.79
CA ASN A 275 -13.76 2.20 -9.96
C ASN A 275 -14.17 0.75 -9.74
N PRO A 276 -15.48 0.46 -9.46
CA PRO A 276 -15.96 -0.89 -9.20
C PRO A 276 -15.66 -1.89 -10.34
N GLN A 277 -15.74 -1.43 -11.59
CA GLN A 277 -15.46 -2.26 -12.75
C GLN A 277 -13.98 -2.69 -12.82
N ARG A 278 -13.05 -1.77 -12.53
CA ARG A 278 -11.62 -2.08 -12.47
C ARG A 278 -11.28 -3.02 -11.30
N LEU A 279 -11.93 -2.84 -10.14
CA LEU A 279 -11.76 -3.77 -9.01
C LEU A 279 -12.31 -5.15 -9.32
N GLU A 280 -13.43 -5.25 -10.05
CA GLU A 280 -13.98 -6.52 -10.51
C GLU A 280 -13.02 -7.22 -11.48
N THR A 281 -12.50 -6.50 -12.48
CA THR A 281 -11.48 -7.03 -13.40
C THR A 281 -10.25 -7.52 -12.65
N LEU A 282 -9.73 -6.70 -11.70
CA LEU A 282 -8.58 -7.07 -10.87
C LEU A 282 -8.85 -8.36 -10.05
N TRP A 283 -10.07 -8.49 -9.50
CA TRP A 283 -10.48 -9.67 -8.76
C TRP A 283 -10.53 -10.92 -9.63
N GLN A 284 -11.06 -10.79 -10.85
CA GLN A 284 -11.09 -11.88 -11.84
C GLN A 284 -9.68 -12.26 -12.26
N ASP A 285 -8.82 -11.30 -12.60
CA ASP A 285 -7.42 -11.53 -12.95
C ASP A 285 -6.66 -12.25 -11.83
N TYR A 286 -6.89 -11.85 -10.57
CA TYR A 286 -6.32 -12.52 -9.40
C TYR A 286 -6.77 -13.99 -9.35
N ARG A 287 -8.07 -14.25 -9.43
CA ARG A 287 -8.62 -15.61 -9.37
C ARG A 287 -8.12 -16.47 -10.53
N ASP A 288 -8.27 -15.98 -11.74
CA ASP A 288 -7.97 -16.76 -12.95
C ASP A 288 -6.46 -16.99 -13.12
N THR A 289 -5.64 -15.98 -12.85
CA THR A 289 -4.19 -16.09 -13.03
C THR A 289 -3.54 -16.89 -11.90
N LEU A 290 -3.86 -16.60 -10.64
CA LEU A 290 -3.17 -17.21 -9.52
C LEU A 290 -3.69 -18.59 -9.18
N THR A 291 -5.00 -18.82 -9.22
CA THR A 291 -5.60 -20.14 -8.94
C THR A 291 -5.10 -21.21 -9.91
N THR A 292 -4.97 -20.85 -11.19
CA THR A 292 -4.49 -21.79 -12.23
C THR A 292 -2.99 -22.12 -12.12
N ARG A 293 -2.22 -21.38 -11.30
CA ARG A 293 -0.78 -21.60 -11.10
C ARG A 293 -0.44 -22.44 -9.87
N GLN A 294 -1.44 -22.88 -9.14
CA GLN A 294 -1.25 -23.78 -7.99
C GLN A 294 -0.99 -25.21 -8.47
N ILE A 295 -0.09 -25.90 -7.76
CA ILE A 295 0.17 -27.33 -7.94
C ILE A 295 -0.18 -28.01 -6.63
N GLY A 296 -1.28 -28.79 -6.62
CA GLY A 296 -1.83 -29.44 -5.43
C GLY A 296 -2.82 -28.54 -4.68
N ASP A 297 -3.42 -29.09 -3.64
CA ASP A 297 -4.57 -28.51 -2.94
C ASP A 297 -4.20 -27.61 -1.75
N ASN A 298 -2.95 -27.68 -1.29
CA ASN A 298 -2.48 -27.02 -0.04
C ASN A 298 -1.46 -25.91 -0.29
N VAL A 299 -1.62 -25.15 -1.38
CA VAL A 299 -0.78 -23.98 -1.64
C VAL A 299 -1.25 -22.83 -0.77
N LYS A 300 -0.38 -22.35 0.11
CA LYS A 300 -0.67 -21.23 1.00
C LYS A 300 -0.59 -19.91 0.25
N GLN A 301 -1.58 -19.05 0.48
CA GLN A 301 -1.61 -17.72 -0.11
C GLN A 301 -1.36 -16.66 0.96
N ILE A 302 -0.48 -15.70 0.66
CA ILE A 302 -0.22 -14.56 1.53
C ILE A 302 -0.46 -13.29 0.73
N MET A 303 -1.39 -12.45 1.17
CA MET A 303 -1.75 -11.20 0.50
C MET A 303 -1.42 -10.01 1.39
N LEU A 304 -0.44 -9.21 0.95
CA LEU A 304 -0.11 -7.96 1.62
C LEU A 304 -0.66 -6.79 0.82
N GLY A 305 -1.17 -5.79 1.52
CA GLY A 305 -1.70 -4.61 0.84
C GLY A 305 -2.24 -3.57 1.80
N THR A 306 -2.73 -2.51 1.21
CA THR A 306 -3.52 -1.50 1.90
C THR A 306 -4.99 -1.71 1.52
N ILE A 307 -5.89 -1.66 2.49
CA ILE A 307 -7.33 -1.76 2.22
C ILE A 307 -7.81 -0.43 1.64
N TRP A 308 -8.43 -0.47 0.47
CA TRP A 308 -8.93 0.71 -0.24
C TRP A 308 -10.45 0.84 -0.22
N SER A 309 -11.16 -0.29 -0.22
CA SER A 309 -12.63 -0.32 -0.28
C SER A 309 -13.16 -1.69 0.18
N LEU A 310 -14.48 -1.81 0.30
CA LEU A 310 -15.15 -3.09 0.54
C LEU A 310 -15.00 -4.08 -0.64
N HIS A 311 -14.64 -3.59 -1.82
CA HIS A 311 -14.57 -4.39 -3.05
C HIS A 311 -13.14 -4.73 -3.47
N ASP A 312 -12.13 -4.36 -2.71
CA ASP A 312 -10.76 -4.76 -3.01
C ASP A 312 -10.50 -6.25 -2.66
N PRO A 313 -9.44 -6.87 -3.21
CA PRO A 313 -9.19 -8.30 -3.04
C PRO A 313 -9.10 -8.75 -1.57
N ILE A 314 -8.48 -7.96 -0.67
CA ILE A 314 -8.38 -8.33 0.76
C ILE A 314 -9.75 -8.32 1.42
N SER A 315 -10.56 -7.28 1.15
CA SER A 315 -11.91 -7.15 1.71
C SER A 315 -12.84 -8.26 1.22
N ARG A 316 -12.76 -8.62 -0.07
CA ARG A 316 -13.53 -9.73 -0.63
C ARG A 316 -13.15 -11.07 -0.01
N MET A 317 -11.83 -11.37 0.08
CA MET A 317 -11.36 -12.59 0.74
C MET A 317 -11.86 -12.68 2.18
N ARG A 318 -11.89 -11.54 2.91
CA ARG A 318 -12.42 -11.49 4.27
C ARG A 318 -13.91 -11.81 4.33
N THR A 319 -14.71 -11.25 3.42
CA THR A 319 -16.16 -11.48 3.36
C THR A 319 -16.49 -12.90 2.91
N ASP A 320 -15.80 -13.40 1.87
CA ASP A 320 -16.07 -14.72 1.30
C ASP A 320 -15.70 -15.87 2.25
N HIS A 321 -14.78 -15.64 3.19
CA HIS A 321 -14.26 -16.65 4.12
C HIS A 321 -14.41 -16.25 5.60
N GLU A 322 -15.43 -15.47 5.91
CA GLU A 322 -15.72 -15.07 7.28
C GLU A 322 -16.00 -16.30 8.16
N GLY A 323 -15.30 -16.40 9.29
CA GLY A 323 -15.44 -17.51 10.24
C GLY A 323 -14.67 -18.78 9.88
N ASP A 324 -14.02 -18.88 8.72
CA ASP A 324 -13.16 -20.03 8.40
C ASP A 324 -11.74 -19.84 9.03
N PRO A 325 -11.33 -20.67 10.00
CA PRO A 325 -10.06 -20.52 10.72
C PRO A 325 -8.82 -20.72 9.83
N ARG A 326 -8.98 -21.32 8.64
CA ARG A 326 -7.90 -21.48 7.66
C ARG A 326 -7.53 -20.16 6.98
N TYR A 327 -8.41 -19.14 7.09
CA TYR A 327 -8.24 -17.81 6.50
C TYR A 327 -8.02 -16.79 7.60
N ARG A 328 -6.82 -16.20 7.64
CA ARG A 328 -6.37 -15.28 8.68
C ARG A 328 -6.22 -13.86 8.14
N PHE A 329 -6.71 -12.88 8.90
CA PHE A 329 -6.72 -11.47 8.48
C PHE A 329 -6.10 -10.61 9.57
N ILE A 330 -4.87 -10.14 9.32
CA ILE A 330 -4.15 -9.22 10.19
C ILE A 330 -4.33 -7.81 9.62
N ALA A 331 -4.97 -6.94 10.39
CA ALA A 331 -5.13 -5.53 10.05
C ALA A 331 -4.59 -4.68 11.20
N ILE A 332 -3.58 -3.85 10.92
CA ILE A 332 -3.00 -2.95 11.91
C ILE A 332 -3.35 -1.52 11.50
N PRO A 333 -4.28 -0.85 12.20
CA PRO A 333 -4.64 0.55 11.93
C PRO A 333 -3.49 1.49 12.31
N VAL A 334 -3.46 2.69 11.70
CA VAL A 334 -2.40 3.68 11.96
C VAL A 334 -2.36 4.13 13.41
N CYS A 335 -3.50 4.15 14.09
CA CYS A 335 -3.61 4.48 15.51
C CYS A 335 -4.66 3.60 16.21
N ASP A 336 -4.59 3.57 17.53
CA ASP A 336 -5.60 2.95 18.38
C ASP A 336 -6.82 3.88 18.56
N ASP A 337 -7.82 3.43 19.33
CA ASP A 337 -9.08 4.16 19.59
C ASP A 337 -8.85 5.48 20.35
N ASN A 338 -7.71 5.63 21.04
CA ASN A 338 -7.31 6.86 21.73
C ASN A 338 -6.53 7.83 20.84
N GLY A 339 -6.29 7.46 19.57
CA GLY A 339 -5.54 8.25 18.60
C GLY A 339 -4.01 8.13 18.74
N HIS A 340 -3.51 7.20 19.55
CA HIS A 340 -2.07 6.94 19.68
C HIS A 340 -1.58 6.02 18.57
N SER A 341 -0.47 6.39 17.97
CA SER A 341 0.13 5.69 16.84
C SER A 341 0.49 4.24 17.15
N ASN A 342 0.11 3.34 16.24
CA ASN A 342 0.59 1.95 16.19
C ASN A 342 1.90 1.79 15.40
N PHE A 343 2.49 2.90 14.90
CA PHE A 343 3.69 2.90 14.07
C PHE A 343 4.69 3.96 14.50
N ASN A 344 4.69 4.31 15.77
CA ASN A 344 5.65 5.26 16.34
C ASN A 344 7.00 4.55 16.63
N TYR A 345 7.69 4.19 15.57
CA TYR A 345 8.99 3.52 15.63
C TYR A 345 10.11 4.47 16.05
N ASN A 346 11.26 3.90 16.39
CA ASN A 346 12.49 4.67 16.60
C ASN A 346 13.27 4.82 15.28
N CYS A 347 12.61 5.33 14.22
CA CYS A 347 13.19 5.60 12.91
C CYS A 347 12.46 6.75 12.20
N ALA A 348 13.06 7.26 11.12
CA ALA A 348 12.60 8.50 10.47
C ALA A 348 11.21 8.39 9.80
N ASP A 349 10.85 7.22 9.29
CA ASP A 349 9.58 6.95 8.59
C ASP A 349 8.39 6.64 9.52
N ARG A 350 8.58 6.82 10.85
CA ARG A 350 7.53 6.61 11.84
C ARG A 350 6.28 7.46 11.60
N TYR A 351 5.15 6.96 12.03
CA TYR A 351 3.93 7.74 12.19
C TYR A 351 3.88 8.30 13.61
N THR A 352 4.05 9.60 13.75
CA THR A 352 3.78 10.30 15.03
C THR A 352 2.31 10.65 15.12
N ASP A 353 1.77 10.83 16.33
CA ASP A 353 0.37 11.25 16.53
C ASP A 353 0.08 12.58 15.82
N LYS A 354 1.07 13.49 15.72
CA LYS A 354 0.96 14.73 14.94
C LYS A 354 0.77 14.42 13.46
N LYS A 355 1.66 13.59 12.86
CA LYS A 355 1.58 13.21 11.44
C LYS A 355 0.24 12.55 11.11
N ILE A 356 -0.32 11.74 12.01
CA ILE A 356 -1.63 11.11 11.84
C ILE A 356 -2.73 12.16 11.79
N ARG A 357 -2.72 13.15 12.71
CA ARG A 357 -3.69 14.26 12.70
C ARG A 357 -3.60 15.08 11.42
N ASP A 358 -2.38 15.41 10.98
CA ASP A 358 -2.15 16.17 9.75
C ASP A 358 -2.71 15.42 8.53
N ILE A 359 -2.48 14.11 8.43
CA ILE A 359 -3.05 13.27 7.37
C ILE A 359 -4.58 13.24 7.44
N LYS A 360 -5.16 13.04 8.64
CA LYS A 360 -6.62 13.00 8.82
C LYS A 360 -7.30 14.29 8.40
N THR A 361 -6.62 15.43 8.54
CA THR A 361 -7.13 16.73 8.10
C THR A 361 -7.00 16.93 6.58
N ALA A 362 -6.00 16.30 5.96
CA ALA A 362 -5.68 16.50 4.54
C ALA A 362 -6.47 15.60 3.57
N ILE A 363 -7.14 14.55 4.04
CA ILE A 363 -7.86 13.58 3.20
C ILE A 363 -9.28 13.36 3.72
N ASP A 364 -10.17 12.87 2.84
CA ASP A 364 -11.54 12.56 3.22
C ASP A 364 -11.64 11.38 4.21
N ASN A 365 -12.71 11.37 5.01
CA ASN A 365 -12.91 10.38 6.08
C ASN A 365 -12.95 8.94 5.57
N VAL A 366 -13.52 8.68 4.38
CA VAL A 366 -13.58 7.34 3.80
C VAL A 366 -12.19 6.86 3.43
N THR A 367 -11.40 7.71 2.77
CA THR A 367 -10.00 7.40 2.44
C THR A 367 -9.17 7.17 3.72
N PHE A 368 -9.34 8.00 4.76
CA PHE A 368 -8.65 7.79 6.03
C PHE A 368 -9.06 6.47 6.70
N SER A 369 -10.35 6.17 6.76
CA SER A 369 -10.88 4.92 7.34
C SER A 369 -10.33 3.69 6.61
N CYS A 370 -10.36 3.69 5.28
CA CYS A 370 -9.88 2.56 4.49
C CYS A 370 -8.35 2.39 4.61
N LEU A 371 -7.57 3.41 4.18
CA LEU A 371 -6.12 3.29 4.03
C LEU A 371 -5.35 3.29 5.33
N TYR A 372 -5.80 4.09 6.31
CA TYR A 372 -5.07 4.30 7.55
C TYR A 372 -5.64 3.53 8.72
N MET A 373 -6.97 3.44 8.84
CA MET A 373 -7.60 2.66 9.90
C MET A 373 -7.84 1.20 9.53
N GLN A 374 -7.62 0.80 8.27
CA GLN A 374 -7.87 -0.55 7.74
C GLN A 374 -9.32 -1.00 7.93
N GLN A 375 -10.24 -0.03 7.93
CA GLN A 375 -11.68 -0.21 8.07
C GLN A 375 -12.36 0.21 6.78
N PRO A 376 -12.58 -0.73 5.83
CA PRO A 376 -13.25 -0.40 4.59
C PRO A 376 -14.70 0.02 4.84
N MET A 377 -15.11 1.09 4.17
CA MET A 377 -16.49 1.59 4.20
C MET A 377 -16.92 2.04 2.82
N GLU A 378 -18.21 1.98 2.56
CA GLU A 378 -18.76 2.47 1.30
C GLU A 378 -18.77 4.00 1.26
N ARG A 379 -18.59 4.52 0.04
CA ARG A 379 -18.82 5.93 -0.25
C ARG A 379 -20.30 6.12 -0.58
N GLU A 380 -21.13 6.14 0.44
CA GLU A 380 -22.57 6.37 0.31
C GLU A 380 -22.93 7.82 0.63
N GLY A 381 -24.02 8.29 0.00
CA GLY A 381 -24.59 9.61 0.26
C GLY A 381 -23.86 10.77 -0.44
N LEU A 382 -24.35 11.96 -0.13
CA LEU A 382 -23.86 13.21 -0.70
C LEU A 382 -22.47 13.58 -0.15
N LEU A 383 -21.59 14.08 -1.03
CA LEU A 383 -20.24 14.49 -0.63
C LEU A 383 -20.25 15.87 0.05
N PHE A 384 -21.16 16.74 -0.36
CA PHE A 384 -21.24 18.12 0.11
C PHE A 384 -22.59 18.37 0.76
N HIS A 385 -22.58 18.73 2.06
CA HIS A 385 -23.76 19.08 2.83
C HIS A 385 -23.74 20.58 3.12
N LYS A 386 -24.91 21.24 3.06
CA LYS A 386 -25.02 22.69 3.25
C LYS A 386 -24.50 23.17 4.60
N ASP A 387 -24.68 22.38 5.63
CA ASP A 387 -24.25 22.63 7.01
C ASP A 387 -22.73 22.48 7.23
N GLU A 388 -22.02 21.84 6.29
CA GLU A 388 -20.56 21.69 6.30
C GLU A 388 -19.84 22.82 5.52
N MET A 389 -20.58 23.71 4.84
CA MET A 389 -20.02 24.75 3.97
C MET A 389 -19.92 26.08 4.70
N ASN A 390 -18.95 26.91 4.32
CA ASN A 390 -18.84 28.27 4.81
C ASN A 390 -19.72 29.21 3.98
N TRP A 391 -20.47 30.06 4.65
CA TRP A 391 -21.40 30.98 4.01
C TRP A 391 -21.06 32.43 4.33
N TYR A 392 -21.25 33.34 3.35
CA TYR A 392 -21.14 34.78 3.57
C TYR A 392 -22.30 35.51 2.91
N ASN A 393 -22.60 36.72 3.40
CA ASN A 393 -23.80 37.51 3.05
C ASN A 393 -23.60 38.40 1.81
N GLY A 394 -22.61 38.10 0.96
CA GLY A 394 -22.28 38.92 -0.22
C GLY A 394 -21.30 40.07 0.06
N THR A 395 -21.05 40.42 1.33
CA THR A 395 -20.03 41.41 1.70
C THR A 395 -18.67 40.73 1.78
N LEU A 396 -17.76 41.20 0.94
CA LEU A 396 -16.38 40.68 0.91
C LEU A 396 -15.53 41.33 2.01
N PRO A 397 -14.48 40.64 2.51
CA PRO A 397 -13.52 41.24 3.42
C PRO A 397 -12.80 42.45 2.80
N ASP A 398 -12.33 43.37 3.64
CA ASP A 398 -11.47 44.44 3.21
C ASP A 398 -10.11 43.90 2.72
N GLY A 399 -9.55 44.53 1.70
CA GLY A 399 -8.26 44.16 1.13
C GLY A 399 -8.32 43.82 -0.36
N SER A 400 -7.17 43.57 -0.96
CA SER A 400 -7.09 43.19 -2.37
C SER A 400 -7.22 41.68 -2.53
N ALA A 401 -8.11 41.24 -3.40
CA ALA A 401 -8.26 39.84 -3.76
C ALA A 401 -7.72 39.57 -5.18
N ARG A 402 -7.04 38.46 -5.35
CA ARG A 402 -6.74 37.92 -6.68
C ARG A 402 -8.01 37.27 -7.24
N ARG A 403 -8.52 37.81 -8.35
CA ARG A 403 -9.76 37.37 -8.98
C ARG A 403 -9.42 36.34 -10.04
N ILE A 404 -9.88 35.13 -9.81
CA ILE A 404 -9.55 33.95 -10.62
C ILE A 404 -10.82 33.25 -11.09
N ALA A 405 -10.77 32.65 -12.28
CA ALA A 405 -11.83 31.76 -12.74
C ALA A 405 -11.25 30.53 -13.42
N VAL A 406 -12.01 29.44 -13.39
CA VAL A 406 -11.74 28.23 -14.15
C VAL A 406 -12.97 27.90 -14.97
N CYS A 407 -12.81 27.60 -16.25
CA CYS A 407 -13.90 27.28 -17.14
C CYS A 407 -13.77 25.85 -17.67
N ASP A 408 -14.69 25.00 -17.27
CA ASP A 408 -14.91 23.68 -17.87
C ASP A 408 -15.92 23.83 -19.01
N VAL A 409 -15.45 23.62 -20.24
CA VAL A 409 -16.23 23.86 -21.46
C VAL A 409 -17.04 22.62 -21.82
N ALA A 410 -18.36 22.73 -21.80
CA ALA A 410 -19.28 21.64 -22.09
C ALA A 410 -19.36 21.25 -23.58
N TRP A 411 -19.61 19.96 -23.81
CA TRP A 411 -19.97 19.39 -25.11
C TRP A 411 -21.18 18.42 -24.96
N GLY A 412 -22.14 18.59 -25.87
CA GLY A 412 -23.13 17.53 -26.08
C GLY A 412 -24.17 17.31 -24.99
N GLY A 413 -24.53 18.35 -24.20
CA GLY A 413 -25.59 18.28 -23.20
C GLY A 413 -25.17 18.43 -21.73
N ASP A 414 -23.87 18.55 -21.47
CA ASP A 414 -23.32 18.90 -20.16
C ASP A 414 -23.37 20.42 -19.92
N TYR A 415 -23.11 20.85 -18.67
CA TYR A 415 -23.04 22.26 -18.34
C TYR A 415 -21.65 22.84 -18.60
N LEU A 416 -21.58 24.01 -19.28
CA LEU A 416 -20.43 24.87 -19.06
C LEU A 416 -20.45 25.36 -17.62
N ALA A 417 -19.37 25.14 -16.90
CA ALA A 417 -19.23 25.53 -15.49
C ALA A 417 -18.00 26.43 -15.31
N MET A 418 -18.24 27.70 -14.93
CA MET A 418 -17.18 28.68 -14.69
C MET A 418 -17.39 29.34 -13.32
N PRO A 419 -16.88 28.75 -12.22
CA PRO A 419 -16.82 29.41 -10.92
C PRO A 419 -15.81 30.55 -10.93
N ILE A 420 -16.19 31.69 -10.33
CA ILE A 420 -15.40 32.91 -10.19
C ILE A 420 -15.06 33.11 -8.72
N GLY A 421 -13.78 32.97 -8.40
CA GLY A 421 -13.26 33.02 -7.05
C GLY A 421 -12.44 34.28 -6.77
N TYR A 422 -12.62 34.84 -5.56
CA TYR A 422 -11.81 35.93 -5.02
C TYR A 422 -10.92 35.36 -3.93
N LEU A 423 -9.62 35.27 -4.21
CA LEU A 423 -8.60 34.69 -3.34
C LEU A 423 -7.85 35.80 -2.61
N TYR A 424 -7.91 35.79 -1.30
CA TYR A 424 -7.24 36.74 -0.42
C TYR A 424 -5.84 36.24 -0.01
N GLU A 425 -5.02 37.13 0.56
CA GLU A 425 -3.64 36.83 0.98
C GLU A 425 -3.55 35.79 2.09
N ASP A 426 -4.57 35.71 2.95
CA ASP A 426 -4.68 34.71 4.01
C ASP A 426 -5.03 33.30 3.50
N GLY A 427 -5.24 33.15 2.19
CA GLY A 427 -5.63 31.90 1.53
C GLY A 427 -7.13 31.68 1.49
N SER A 428 -7.97 32.57 2.06
CA SER A 428 -9.42 32.44 1.98
C SER A 428 -9.93 32.68 0.56
N LEU A 429 -10.79 31.77 0.08
CA LEU A 429 -11.37 31.78 -1.26
C LEU A 429 -12.88 31.99 -1.18
N PHE A 430 -13.37 33.05 -1.81
CA PHE A 430 -14.79 33.41 -1.87
C PHE A 430 -15.34 33.14 -3.27
N LEU A 431 -16.32 32.24 -3.40
CA LEU A 431 -17.05 32.04 -4.66
C LEU A 431 -18.04 33.20 -4.86
N GLN A 432 -17.65 34.17 -5.69
CA GLN A 432 -18.41 35.41 -5.86
C GLN A 432 -19.53 35.27 -6.89
N ASP A 433 -19.28 34.56 -7.99
CA ASP A 433 -20.26 34.37 -9.07
C ASP A 433 -19.94 33.09 -9.86
N VAL A 434 -20.84 32.70 -10.76
CA VAL A 434 -20.67 31.56 -11.65
C VAL A 434 -21.29 31.80 -13.02
N VAL A 435 -20.75 31.19 -14.07
CA VAL A 435 -21.49 30.90 -15.30
C VAL A 435 -21.80 29.40 -15.29
N PHE A 436 -23.09 29.04 -15.34
CA PHE A 436 -23.51 27.63 -15.33
C PHE A 436 -24.68 27.44 -16.30
N SER A 437 -24.38 26.90 -17.49
CA SER A 437 -25.33 26.90 -18.62
C SER A 437 -25.14 25.70 -19.54
N LYS A 438 -26.27 25.14 -20.02
CA LYS A 438 -26.30 24.11 -21.09
C LYS A 438 -26.37 24.74 -22.51
N GLY A 439 -26.26 26.05 -22.60
CA GLY A 439 -26.30 26.76 -23.90
C GLY A 439 -25.11 26.39 -24.79
N ASP A 440 -25.30 26.54 -26.08
CA ASP A 440 -24.23 26.40 -27.05
C ASP A 440 -23.19 27.55 -26.94
N LYS A 441 -22.11 27.49 -27.72
CA LYS A 441 -21.04 28.49 -27.73
C LYS A 441 -21.56 29.92 -28.00
N LYS A 442 -22.62 30.09 -28.81
CA LYS A 442 -23.20 31.40 -29.11
C LYS A 442 -23.86 32.04 -27.88
N ILE A 443 -24.33 31.22 -26.97
CA ILE A 443 -24.97 31.65 -25.69
C ILE A 443 -23.91 31.83 -24.62
N THR A 444 -23.01 30.83 -24.46
CA THR A 444 -22.09 30.80 -23.32
C THR A 444 -20.90 31.72 -23.45
N GLN A 445 -20.36 31.94 -24.68
CA GLN A 445 -19.24 32.87 -24.89
C GLN A 445 -19.56 34.33 -24.47
N PRO A 446 -20.69 34.93 -24.87
CA PRO A 446 -21.06 36.25 -24.37
C PRO A 446 -21.21 36.31 -22.84
N MET A 447 -21.73 35.25 -22.22
CA MET A 447 -21.87 35.17 -20.76
C MET A 447 -20.51 35.18 -20.07
N VAL A 448 -19.57 34.33 -20.53
CA VAL A 448 -18.20 34.25 -20.01
C VAL A 448 -17.53 35.62 -20.15
N VAL A 449 -17.54 36.24 -21.36
CA VAL A 449 -16.95 37.57 -21.60
C VAL A 449 -17.55 38.63 -20.67
N ALA A 450 -18.89 38.67 -20.55
CA ALA A 450 -19.57 39.65 -19.70
C ALA A 450 -19.19 39.49 -18.22
N LYS A 451 -19.12 38.25 -17.71
CA LYS A 451 -18.74 37.96 -16.32
C LYS A 451 -17.25 38.24 -16.08
N SER A 452 -16.38 37.92 -17.03
CA SER A 452 -14.95 38.22 -16.94
C SER A 452 -14.68 39.73 -16.84
N ILE A 453 -15.43 40.55 -17.59
CA ILE A 453 -15.36 42.01 -17.51
C ILE A 453 -15.99 42.52 -16.20
N GLN A 454 -17.20 42.05 -15.85
CA GLN A 454 -17.93 42.45 -14.64
C GLN A 454 -17.09 42.27 -13.37
N HIS A 455 -16.43 41.13 -13.26
CA HIS A 455 -15.61 40.79 -12.12
C HIS A 455 -14.16 41.23 -12.24
N GLN A 456 -13.77 41.84 -13.36
CA GLN A 456 -12.40 42.26 -13.62
C GLN A 456 -11.41 41.13 -13.31
N ILE A 457 -11.63 39.95 -13.89
CA ILE A 457 -10.84 38.73 -13.61
C ILE A 457 -9.37 38.99 -13.96
N HIS A 458 -8.44 38.60 -13.11
CA HIS A 458 -7.00 38.72 -13.33
C HIS A 458 -6.46 37.54 -14.13
N GLN A 459 -6.94 36.33 -13.80
CA GLN A 459 -6.46 35.07 -14.38
C GLN A 459 -7.65 34.15 -14.66
N GLU A 460 -7.71 33.60 -15.85
CA GLU A 460 -8.74 32.68 -16.27
C GLU A 460 -8.10 31.42 -16.87
N ARG A 461 -8.54 30.24 -16.45
CA ARG A 461 -8.04 28.97 -16.95
C ARG A 461 -9.17 28.18 -17.59
N PHE A 462 -8.93 27.72 -18.82
CA PHE A 462 -9.84 26.83 -19.53
C PHE A 462 -9.33 25.36 -19.47
N GLU A 463 -10.26 24.41 -19.37
CA GLU A 463 -9.91 23.01 -19.59
C GLU A 463 -9.72 22.78 -21.10
N GLY A 464 -8.49 22.47 -21.51
CA GLY A 464 -8.06 22.40 -22.92
C GLY A 464 -8.47 21.12 -23.67
N ASN A 465 -9.33 20.26 -23.08
CA ASN A 465 -9.83 19.06 -23.75
C ASN A 465 -10.97 19.43 -24.71
N ASN A 466 -11.19 18.59 -25.73
CA ASN A 466 -12.36 18.66 -26.61
C ASN A 466 -12.65 20.06 -27.20
N GLY A 467 -11.62 20.85 -27.60
CA GLY A 467 -11.78 22.18 -28.19
C GLY A 467 -11.91 23.32 -27.17
N GLY A 468 -11.58 23.09 -25.90
CA GLY A 468 -11.46 24.15 -24.90
C GLY A 468 -10.38 25.17 -25.24
N ASP A 469 -9.32 24.78 -25.93
CA ASP A 469 -8.28 25.68 -26.44
C ASP A 469 -8.85 26.68 -27.47
N GLU A 470 -9.72 26.21 -28.38
CA GLU A 470 -10.39 27.09 -29.35
C GLU A 470 -11.36 28.05 -28.66
N TYR A 471 -12.08 27.57 -27.66
CA TYR A 471 -13.00 28.36 -26.87
C TYR A 471 -12.26 29.46 -26.11
N ALA A 472 -11.14 29.15 -25.45
CA ALA A 472 -10.27 30.10 -24.77
C ALA A 472 -9.74 31.19 -25.71
N ASN A 473 -9.27 30.81 -26.91
CA ASN A 473 -8.79 31.76 -27.93
C ASN A 473 -9.88 32.72 -28.40
N GLU A 474 -11.11 32.24 -28.56
CA GLU A 474 -12.22 33.09 -28.97
C GLU A 474 -12.62 34.08 -27.86
N ILE A 475 -12.61 33.63 -26.57
CA ILE A 475 -12.82 34.51 -25.41
C ILE A 475 -11.73 35.61 -25.36
N ASP A 476 -10.44 35.24 -25.49
CA ASP A 476 -9.35 36.23 -25.50
C ASP A 476 -9.53 37.28 -26.61
N LYS A 477 -9.90 36.84 -27.80
CA LYS A 477 -10.17 37.74 -28.93
C LYS A 477 -11.33 38.69 -28.64
N GLN A 478 -12.44 38.22 -28.09
CA GLN A 478 -13.61 39.04 -27.74
C GLN A 478 -13.31 40.03 -26.61
N LEU A 479 -12.52 39.66 -25.62
CA LEU A 479 -12.06 40.55 -24.55
C LEU A 479 -11.13 41.64 -25.08
N ARG A 480 -10.16 41.28 -25.91
CA ARG A 480 -9.24 42.26 -26.55
C ARG A 480 -9.97 43.24 -27.46
N ALA A 481 -11.01 42.79 -28.15
CA ALA A 481 -11.85 43.68 -28.96
C ALA A 481 -12.58 44.76 -28.12
N GLN A 482 -12.74 44.53 -26.81
CA GLN A 482 -13.28 45.46 -25.83
C GLN A 482 -12.20 46.15 -24.98
N ASN A 483 -10.93 46.09 -25.39
CA ASN A 483 -9.76 46.61 -24.68
C ASN A 483 -9.56 46.03 -23.26
N VAL A 484 -10.01 44.82 -23.03
CA VAL A 484 -9.82 44.11 -21.76
C VAL A 484 -8.74 43.04 -21.93
N HIS A 485 -7.77 43.05 -21.01
CA HIS A 485 -6.65 42.12 -21.01
C HIS A 485 -6.68 41.27 -19.76
N ILE A 486 -6.93 39.97 -19.92
CA ILE A 486 -6.95 38.96 -18.84
C ILE A 486 -5.83 37.95 -19.15
N ASN A 487 -5.18 37.43 -18.11
CA ASN A 487 -4.24 36.35 -18.28
C ASN A 487 -5.00 35.02 -18.47
N ILE A 488 -5.23 34.68 -19.76
CA ILE A 488 -5.92 33.45 -20.17
C ILE A 488 -4.90 32.31 -20.35
N SER A 489 -5.18 31.17 -19.77
CA SER A 489 -4.40 29.94 -19.93
C SER A 489 -5.32 28.77 -20.26
N SER A 490 -4.79 27.81 -21.00
CA SER A 490 -5.46 26.54 -21.26
C SER A 490 -4.63 25.42 -20.71
N LYS A 491 -5.25 24.45 -20.00
CA LYS A 491 -4.58 23.29 -19.45
C LYS A 491 -5.43 22.04 -19.72
N ARG A 492 -4.83 21.05 -20.39
CA ARG A 492 -5.49 19.77 -20.58
C ARG A 492 -5.67 19.06 -19.23
N ALA A 493 -6.84 18.45 -19.04
CA ALA A 493 -7.05 17.58 -17.89
C ALA A 493 -6.08 16.40 -17.94
N SER A 494 -5.68 15.95 -16.78
CA SER A 494 -4.81 14.78 -16.66
C SER A 494 -5.52 13.55 -17.22
N THR A 495 -4.90 12.84 -18.14
CA THR A 495 -5.39 11.55 -18.64
C THR A 495 -5.24 10.41 -17.62
N THR A 496 -4.50 10.65 -16.53
CA THR A 496 -4.21 9.69 -15.49
C THR A 496 -5.10 9.84 -14.26
N GLN A 497 -5.91 10.90 -14.16
CA GLN A 497 -6.79 11.17 -13.03
C GLN A 497 -8.24 11.35 -13.49
N SER A 498 -9.16 10.54 -12.97
CA SER A 498 -10.60 10.69 -13.27
C SER A 498 -11.19 11.94 -12.59
N LYS A 499 -12.32 12.47 -13.13
CA LYS A 499 -13.08 13.56 -12.50
C LYS A 499 -13.43 13.23 -11.05
N LEU A 500 -13.97 12.06 -10.78
CA LEU A 500 -14.28 11.61 -9.41
C LEU A 500 -13.07 11.67 -8.49
N SER A 501 -11.90 11.21 -8.94
CA SER A 501 -10.67 11.26 -8.16
C SER A 501 -10.24 12.69 -7.83
N ARG A 502 -10.39 13.61 -8.79
CA ARG A 502 -10.08 15.04 -8.62
C ARG A 502 -11.03 15.69 -7.60
N ILE A 503 -12.34 15.45 -7.74
CA ILE A 503 -13.35 15.99 -6.83
C ILE A 503 -13.09 15.51 -5.40
N LEU A 504 -12.86 14.21 -5.19
CA LEU A 504 -12.59 13.64 -3.87
C LEU A 504 -11.28 14.16 -3.27
N GLN A 505 -10.26 14.42 -4.10
CA GLN A 505 -8.99 14.99 -3.66
C GLN A 505 -9.17 16.40 -3.10
N TYR A 506 -9.96 17.25 -3.77
CA TYR A 506 -10.17 18.65 -3.39
C TYR A 506 -11.45 18.86 -2.55
N ALA A 507 -12.15 17.79 -2.16
CA ALA A 507 -13.35 17.92 -1.33
C ALA A 507 -13.13 18.70 -0.02
N PRO A 508 -12.02 18.52 0.72
CA PRO A 508 -11.74 19.34 1.90
C PRO A 508 -11.60 20.83 1.58
N ASP A 509 -10.91 21.17 0.48
CA ASP A 509 -10.71 22.56 0.04
C ASP A 509 -12.02 23.18 -0.42
N ILE A 510 -12.86 22.45 -1.17
CA ILE A 510 -14.20 22.88 -1.61
C ILE A 510 -15.08 23.23 -0.41
N LYS A 511 -15.03 22.46 0.68
CA LYS A 511 -15.76 22.73 1.92
C LYS A 511 -15.25 23.98 2.66
N GLN A 512 -14.01 24.39 2.44
CA GLN A 512 -13.44 25.60 3.05
C GLN A 512 -13.75 26.88 2.25
N VAL A 513 -14.21 26.77 1.00
CA VAL A 513 -14.63 27.92 0.19
C VAL A 513 -15.82 28.63 0.84
N TYR A 514 -15.84 29.97 0.80
CA TYR A 514 -16.97 30.79 1.24
C TYR A 514 -17.97 30.97 0.10
N TYR A 515 -19.22 30.50 0.29
CA TYR A 515 -20.30 30.56 -0.68
C TYR A 515 -21.27 31.70 -0.38
N ARG A 516 -21.78 32.38 -1.41
CA ARG A 516 -22.74 33.46 -1.21
C ARG A 516 -24.10 32.94 -0.70
N ASN A 517 -24.65 33.61 0.30
CA ASN A 517 -25.97 33.31 0.86
C ASN A 517 -26.83 34.59 0.99
N ASP A 518 -26.75 35.46 -0.05
CA ASP A 518 -27.56 36.66 -0.14
C ASP A 518 -28.47 36.62 -1.38
N ASN A 519 -29.43 37.54 -1.48
CA ASN A 519 -30.34 37.64 -2.62
C ASN A 519 -29.65 38.13 -3.91
N GLY A 520 -28.40 38.53 -3.84
CA GLY A 520 -27.61 38.99 -5.02
C GLY A 520 -27.04 37.86 -5.89
N ARG A 521 -27.13 36.59 -5.42
CA ARG A 521 -26.79 35.44 -6.24
C ARG A 521 -27.91 35.14 -7.24
N GLY A 522 -27.56 34.96 -8.50
CA GLY A 522 -28.52 34.72 -9.58
C GLY A 522 -28.90 33.25 -9.72
N GLU A 523 -29.89 32.96 -10.57
CA GLU A 523 -30.40 31.62 -10.88
C GLU A 523 -29.30 30.61 -11.28
N MET A 524 -28.28 31.06 -12.03
CA MET A 524 -27.16 30.19 -12.39
C MET A 524 -26.34 29.75 -11.19
N TYR A 525 -26.19 30.62 -10.18
CA TYR A 525 -25.50 30.29 -8.95
C TYR A 525 -26.27 29.27 -8.12
N ASP A 526 -27.60 29.40 -8.04
CA ASP A 526 -28.44 28.44 -7.35
C ASP A 526 -28.41 27.06 -8.03
N LYS A 527 -28.52 27.00 -9.36
CA LYS A 527 -28.38 25.76 -10.12
C LYS A 527 -27.01 25.10 -9.96
N PHE A 528 -25.97 25.91 -9.89
CA PHE A 528 -24.62 25.44 -9.62
C PHE A 528 -24.50 24.78 -8.23
N LEU A 529 -25.06 25.41 -7.20
CA LEU A 529 -25.10 24.86 -5.86
C LEU A 529 -25.96 23.58 -5.77
N GLU A 530 -27.11 23.56 -6.46
CA GLU A 530 -27.94 22.35 -6.55
C GLU A 530 -27.14 21.18 -7.15
N ASN A 531 -26.39 21.40 -8.20
CA ASN A 531 -25.53 20.39 -8.81
C ASN A 531 -24.37 19.96 -7.87
N LEU A 532 -23.75 20.92 -7.18
CA LEU A 532 -22.70 20.65 -6.19
C LEU A 532 -23.22 19.76 -5.04
N PHE A 533 -24.37 20.12 -4.46
CA PHE A 533 -24.95 19.39 -3.31
C PHE A 533 -25.62 18.07 -3.71
N ALA A 534 -25.98 17.89 -4.98
CA ALA A 534 -26.49 16.61 -5.48
C ALA A 534 -25.40 15.56 -5.74
N PHE A 535 -24.13 15.94 -5.62
CA PHE A 535 -23.03 15.05 -5.95
C PHE A 535 -22.89 13.91 -4.95
N ASN A 536 -22.96 12.67 -5.48
CA ASN A 536 -22.86 11.45 -4.70
C ASN A 536 -21.45 10.86 -4.74
N GLN A 537 -20.92 10.45 -3.61
CA GLN A 537 -19.58 9.88 -3.44
C GLN A 537 -19.40 8.53 -4.15
N SER A 538 -20.49 7.80 -4.38
CA SER A 538 -20.46 6.50 -5.08
C SER A 538 -20.10 6.63 -6.58
N GLY A 539 -20.02 7.86 -7.11
CA GLY A 539 -19.71 8.13 -8.51
C GLY A 539 -20.89 7.93 -9.48
N LYS A 540 -22.10 7.65 -9.00
CA LYS A 540 -23.32 7.56 -9.81
C LYS A 540 -23.98 8.95 -9.91
N ASN A 541 -23.37 9.87 -10.66
CA ASN A 541 -23.85 11.23 -10.82
C ASN A 541 -24.35 11.44 -12.24
N ALA A 542 -25.52 12.09 -12.39
CA ALA A 542 -26.03 12.48 -13.71
C ALA A 542 -25.20 13.64 -14.32
N HIS A 543 -24.74 14.54 -13.46
CA HIS A 543 -23.88 15.69 -13.79
C HIS A 543 -22.89 15.92 -12.66
N ASP A 544 -21.62 16.16 -12.99
CA ASP A 544 -20.53 16.42 -12.05
C ASP A 544 -19.75 17.71 -12.37
N ASP A 545 -20.35 18.59 -13.18
CA ASP A 545 -19.69 19.76 -13.74
C ASP A 545 -19.39 20.83 -12.66
N ALA A 546 -20.33 21.07 -11.71
CA ALA A 546 -20.11 22.01 -10.63
C ALA A 546 -19.04 21.53 -9.63
N PRO A 547 -19.07 20.29 -9.07
CA PRO A 547 -18.02 19.85 -8.18
C PRO A 547 -16.66 19.71 -8.88
N ASP A 548 -16.61 19.34 -10.16
CA ASP A 548 -15.36 19.22 -10.90
C ASP A 548 -14.73 20.59 -11.17
N SER A 549 -15.53 21.58 -11.62
CA SER A 549 -15.03 22.95 -11.80
C SER A 549 -14.58 23.58 -10.48
N MET A 550 -15.25 23.28 -9.35
CA MET A 550 -14.80 23.71 -8.02
C MET A 550 -13.47 23.07 -7.63
N ALA A 551 -13.28 21.77 -7.89
CA ALA A 551 -12.00 21.11 -7.66
C ALA A 551 -10.87 21.75 -8.49
N GLN A 552 -11.16 22.11 -9.74
CA GLN A 552 -10.20 22.80 -10.59
C GLN A 552 -9.91 24.24 -10.09
N LEU A 553 -10.91 24.96 -9.56
CA LEU A 553 -10.72 26.29 -8.99
C LEU A 553 -9.84 26.23 -7.73
N CYS A 554 -10.11 25.30 -6.82
CA CYS A 554 -9.28 25.07 -5.63
C CYS A 554 -7.83 24.70 -6.01
N ALA A 555 -7.65 23.79 -6.98
CA ALA A 555 -6.33 23.44 -7.50
C ALA A 555 -5.61 24.66 -8.14
N PHE A 556 -6.34 25.57 -8.77
CA PHE A 556 -5.78 26.77 -9.35
C PHE A 556 -5.38 27.81 -8.30
N ALA A 557 -6.19 27.96 -7.26
CA ALA A 557 -5.90 28.83 -6.13
C ALA A 557 -4.63 28.39 -5.39
N THR A 558 -4.48 27.10 -5.10
CA THR A 558 -3.35 26.53 -4.35
C THR A 558 -2.02 26.60 -5.12
N ASN A 559 -2.04 26.28 -6.43
CA ASN A 559 -0.83 26.26 -7.26
C ASN A 559 -0.30 27.67 -7.63
N GLY A 560 -1.08 28.72 -7.38
CA GLY A 560 -0.68 30.12 -7.67
C GLY A 560 0.07 30.81 -6.54
N VAL A 561 0.20 30.20 -5.38
CA VAL A 561 0.90 30.78 -4.20
C VAL A 561 2.44 30.61 -4.28
N GLY A 562 2.94 29.76 -5.20
CA GLY A 562 4.36 29.44 -5.32
C GLY A 562 5.12 30.06 -6.49
N ALA A 563 4.48 30.83 -7.37
CA ALA A 563 5.16 31.44 -8.51
C ALA A 563 5.52 32.92 -8.21
N SER A 564 6.71 33.16 -7.68
CA SER A 564 7.34 34.48 -7.71
C SER A 564 7.54 34.87 -9.17
N VAL A 565 6.84 35.91 -9.61
CA VAL A 565 7.08 36.54 -10.92
C VAL A 565 8.41 37.28 -10.85
N GLU A 566 9.48 36.71 -11.41
CA GLU A 566 10.67 37.48 -11.76
C GLU A 566 10.32 38.50 -12.84
N ILE A 567 10.20 39.75 -12.43
CA ILE A 567 10.09 40.89 -13.35
C ILE A 567 11.46 41.07 -14.02
N ILE A 568 11.65 40.49 -15.19
CA ILE A 568 12.81 40.83 -16.03
C ILE A 568 12.59 42.26 -16.54
N LYS A 569 13.22 43.23 -15.90
CA LYS A 569 13.37 44.57 -16.46
C LYS A 569 14.15 44.44 -17.76
N ARG A 570 13.47 44.62 -18.91
CA ARG A 570 14.16 44.93 -20.15
C ARG A 570 14.83 46.28 -19.98
N ILE A 571 16.15 46.28 -19.95
CA ILE A 571 16.98 47.46 -20.15
C ILE A 571 16.86 47.80 -21.65
N ILE A 572 16.34 48.99 -21.95
CA ILE A 572 16.35 49.63 -23.27
C ILE A 572 17.77 50.11 -23.53
#